data_09ae892892b77b545341d6e8229b6bd7
#
_entry.id   09ae892892b77b545341d6e8229b6bd7
#
_cell.length_a   1.000
_cell.length_b   1.000
_cell.length_c   1.000
_cell.angle_alpha   90.00
_cell.angle_beta   90.00
_cell.angle_gamma   90.00
#
_symmetry.space_group_name_H-M   'P 1'
#
loop_
_entity.id
_entity.type
_entity.pdbx_description
1 polymer ?
#
loop_
_entity_poly.entity_id
_entity_poly.type
_entity_poly.pdbx_seq_one_letter_code
_entity_poly.pdbx_strand_id
1 'polypeptide(L)'
;GYFFYIGGNDSMDTVSKLSRYAAQIKSPIRFIGIPKTIDNDLVLTDHTPGYGSAARYVAASVREIALDASVYQQKSVTIIEIMGRHAGWLTAASALARKEAGDNPLLIYLPEAPFELAQFNDDLKKAFEKTANVIVCVSEGIRDHGGRFICEYSTEAQVDTFGHKMLAGCGKILENYIRNQFGVKVRSVELNVNQRCSGLTVSATDLNEAEMAGRFGVQAALDGHTGQMVAFERETDTAASEPVHATAAVSNAADLGAASASCVKHRNTVYKIHPVLKDVNLICNQ
;
A
#
# COMPACT_ATOMS: atom_id res chain seq x y z
N GLY A 1 32.56 -11.06 -1.21
CA GLY A 1 31.41 -11.27 -0.31
C GLY A 1 30.13 -10.76 -0.91
N TYR A 2 29.00 -11.14 -0.34
CA TYR A 2 27.67 -10.77 -0.79
C TYR A 2 26.88 -10.19 0.38
N PHE A 3 26.09 -9.16 0.11
CA PHE A 3 25.18 -8.53 1.06
C PHE A 3 23.79 -8.43 0.43
N PHE A 4 22.82 -9.08 1.05
CA PHE A 4 21.42 -9.04 0.63
C PHE A 4 20.61 -8.26 1.65
N TYR A 5 19.82 -7.31 1.19
CA TYR A 5 18.95 -6.53 2.06
C TYR A 5 17.50 -6.65 1.63
N ILE A 6 16.70 -7.25 2.49
CA ILE A 6 15.26 -7.48 2.25
C ILE A 6 14.49 -6.33 2.89
N GLY A 7 13.67 -5.62 2.14
CA GLY A 7 12.85 -4.54 2.69
C GLY A 7 12.19 -3.64 1.66
N GLY A 8 11.63 -2.54 2.14
CA GLY A 8 10.97 -1.50 1.36
C GLY A 8 11.91 -0.37 0.93
N ASN A 9 11.33 0.83 0.78
CA ASN A 9 12.03 2.01 0.25
C ASN A 9 13.32 2.36 0.98
N ASP A 10 13.30 2.41 2.33
CA ASP A 10 14.49 2.75 3.12
C ASP A 10 15.61 1.71 2.95
N SER A 11 15.22 0.42 2.81
CA SER A 11 16.19 -0.66 2.58
C SER A 11 16.81 -0.55 1.19
N MET A 12 16.04 -0.20 0.16
CA MET A 12 16.54 -0.03 -1.20
C MET A 12 17.46 1.21 -1.29
N ASP A 13 17.12 2.30 -0.63
CA ASP A 13 18.01 3.46 -0.50
C ASP A 13 19.34 3.10 0.19
N THR A 14 19.25 2.29 1.25
CA THR A 14 20.44 1.77 1.95
C THR A 14 21.32 0.93 1.02
N VAL A 15 20.74 0.01 0.24
CA VAL A 15 21.49 -0.78 -0.78
C VAL A 15 22.19 0.13 -1.77
N SER A 16 21.49 1.16 -2.28
CA SER A 16 22.04 2.15 -3.19
C SER A 16 23.23 2.91 -2.58
N LYS A 17 23.09 3.39 -1.36
CA LYS A 17 24.16 4.12 -0.64
C LYS A 17 25.36 3.25 -0.37
N LEU A 18 25.15 2.02 0.14
CA LEU A 18 26.22 1.08 0.46
C LEU A 18 26.97 0.60 -0.78
N SER A 19 26.26 0.32 -1.89
CA SER A 19 26.90 -0.09 -3.14
C SER A 19 27.78 1.02 -3.73
N ARG A 20 27.34 2.28 -3.67
CA ARG A 20 28.14 3.44 -4.11
C ARG A 20 29.36 3.63 -3.23
N TYR A 21 29.22 3.53 -1.92
CA TYR A 21 30.34 3.62 -0.99
C TYR A 21 31.36 2.49 -1.22
N ALA A 22 30.88 1.26 -1.37
CA ALA A 22 31.72 0.10 -1.67
C ALA A 22 32.54 0.28 -2.95
N ALA A 23 31.93 0.86 -4.00
CA ALA A 23 32.63 1.18 -5.24
C ALA A 23 33.75 2.22 -5.02
N GLN A 24 33.51 3.26 -4.21
CA GLN A 24 34.51 4.28 -3.88
C GLN A 24 35.73 3.70 -3.16
N ILE A 25 35.53 2.79 -2.21
CA ILE A 25 36.62 2.12 -1.44
C ILE A 25 37.13 0.86 -2.13
N LYS A 26 36.68 0.57 -3.36
CA LYS A 26 37.01 -0.64 -4.13
C LYS A 26 36.79 -1.95 -3.34
N SER A 27 35.72 -2.01 -2.57
CA SER A 27 35.30 -3.21 -1.85
C SER A 27 34.82 -4.30 -2.82
N PRO A 28 35.19 -5.58 -2.62
CA PRO A 28 34.69 -6.68 -3.45
C PRO A 28 33.27 -7.16 -3.05
N ILE A 29 32.60 -6.50 -2.12
CA ILE A 29 31.28 -6.90 -1.65
C ILE A 29 30.24 -6.46 -2.68
N ARG A 30 29.33 -7.37 -3.04
CA ARG A 30 28.19 -7.13 -3.91
C ARG A 30 26.94 -6.93 -3.06
N PHE A 31 26.14 -5.92 -3.41
CA PHE A 31 24.92 -5.50 -2.70
C PHE A 31 23.73 -5.73 -3.58
N ILE A 32 22.75 -6.52 -3.11
CA ILE A 32 21.51 -6.78 -3.82
C ILE A 32 20.33 -6.48 -2.90
N GLY A 33 19.36 -5.71 -3.41
CA GLY A 33 18.08 -5.46 -2.77
C GLY A 33 17.05 -6.54 -3.13
N ILE A 34 16.32 -7.01 -2.12
CA ILE A 34 15.21 -7.94 -2.29
C ILE A 34 13.94 -7.24 -1.82
N PRO A 35 12.95 -6.98 -2.71
CA PRO A 35 11.79 -6.20 -2.36
C PRO A 35 10.91 -6.94 -1.35
N LYS A 36 10.42 -6.21 -0.35
CA LYS A 36 9.40 -6.66 0.61
C LYS A 36 8.72 -5.42 1.19
N THR A 37 7.46 -5.19 0.85
CA THR A 37 6.60 -4.20 1.51
C THR A 37 5.14 -4.49 1.20
N ILE A 38 4.26 -4.23 2.18
CA ILE A 38 2.81 -4.29 1.96
C ILE A 38 2.28 -3.03 1.28
N ASP A 39 3.02 -1.93 1.29
CA ASP A 39 2.58 -0.63 0.75
C ASP A 39 2.54 -0.60 -0.78
N ASN A 40 3.23 -1.55 -1.43
CA ASN A 40 3.31 -1.65 -2.89
C ASN A 40 3.81 -0.36 -3.57
N ASP A 41 4.75 0.32 -2.92
CA ASP A 41 5.20 1.68 -3.26
C ASP A 41 6.63 1.74 -3.80
N LEU A 42 7.25 0.58 -4.08
CA LEU A 42 8.54 0.53 -4.75
C LEU A 42 8.38 0.80 -6.24
N VAL A 43 9.23 1.68 -6.79
CA VAL A 43 9.24 1.98 -8.22
C VAL A 43 9.91 0.86 -9.02
N LEU A 44 9.64 0.79 -10.32
CA LEU A 44 10.22 -0.18 -11.27
C LEU A 44 9.83 -1.65 -11.02
N THR A 45 8.88 -1.90 -10.16
CA THR A 45 8.28 -3.23 -9.96
C THR A 45 6.76 -3.11 -10.01
N ASP A 46 6.09 -4.08 -10.63
CA ASP A 46 4.63 -4.04 -10.75
C ASP A 46 3.93 -4.24 -9.41
N HIS A 47 4.52 -5.06 -8.57
CA HIS A 47 4.06 -5.27 -7.21
C HIS A 47 5.21 -5.73 -6.32
N THR A 48 4.95 -5.81 -5.02
CA THR A 48 5.93 -6.21 -4.03
C THR A 48 5.43 -7.37 -3.18
N PRO A 49 6.30 -8.35 -2.84
CA PRO A 49 5.95 -9.41 -1.90
C PRO A 49 5.47 -8.85 -0.57
N GLY A 50 4.34 -9.34 -0.11
CA GLY A 50 3.61 -8.87 1.07
C GLY A 50 2.31 -8.16 0.74
N TYR A 51 2.25 -7.41 -0.39
CA TYR A 51 1.07 -6.65 -0.77
C TYR A 51 -0.16 -7.53 -1.03
N GLY A 52 -0.02 -8.60 -1.81
CA GLY A 52 -1.15 -9.46 -2.17
C GLY A 52 -1.83 -10.10 -0.96
N SER A 53 -1.04 -10.57 0.02
CA SER A 53 -1.55 -11.12 1.28
C SER A 53 -2.22 -10.06 2.15
N ALA A 54 -1.61 -8.86 2.24
CA ALA A 54 -2.17 -7.75 3.00
C ALA A 54 -3.47 -7.23 2.38
N ALA A 55 -3.54 -7.13 1.05
CA ALA A 55 -4.76 -6.74 0.33
C ALA A 55 -5.92 -7.73 0.58
N ARG A 56 -5.64 -9.04 0.60
CA ARG A 56 -6.64 -10.06 0.98
C ARG A 56 -7.12 -9.87 2.42
N TYR A 57 -6.19 -9.60 3.34
CA TYR A 57 -6.53 -9.33 4.74
C TYR A 57 -7.45 -8.11 4.85
N VAL A 58 -7.10 -7.00 4.20
CA VAL A 58 -7.90 -5.77 4.21
C VAL A 58 -9.29 -6.04 3.63
N ALA A 59 -9.39 -6.66 2.46
CA ALA A 59 -10.68 -6.95 1.83
C ALA A 59 -11.57 -7.84 2.69
N ALA A 60 -11.01 -8.90 3.29
CA ALA A 60 -11.73 -9.81 4.17
C ALA A 60 -12.21 -9.10 5.43
N SER A 61 -11.32 -8.39 6.13
CA SER A 61 -11.64 -7.68 7.38
C SER A 61 -12.69 -6.58 7.16
N VAL A 62 -12.56 -5.80 6.09
CA VAL A 62 -13.55 -4.75 5.74
C VAL A 62 -14.91 -5.38 5.48
N ARG A 63 -14.96 -6.51 4.77
CA ARG A 63 -16.21 -7.23 4.51
C ARG A 63 -16.87 -7.76 5.80
N GLU A 64 -16.08 -8.36 6.69
CA GLU A 64 -16.58 -8.85 7.97
C GLU A 64 -17.15 -7.71 8.82
N ILE A 65 -16.45 -6.57 8.91
CA ILE A 65 -16.90 -5.38 9.62
C ILE A 65 -18.17 -4.80 8.97
N ALA A 66 -18.24 -4.77 7.63
CA ALA A 66 -19.43 -4.31 6.93
C ALA A 66 -20.66 -5.20 7.19
N LEU A 67 -20.47 -6.51 7.26
CA LEU A 67 -21.53 -7.46 7.60
C LEU A 67 -22.01 -7.28 9.05
N ASP A 68 -21.08 -7.11 10.01
CA ASP A 68 -21.44 -6.79 11.40
C ASP A 68 -22.23 -5.49 11.48
N ALA A 69 -21.79 -4.44 10.79
CA ALA A 69 -22.48 -3.16 10.80
C ALA A 69 -23.90 -3.24 10.19
N SER A 70 -24.12 -4.11 9.22
CA SER A 70 -25.38 -4.21 8.46
C SER A 70 -26.57 -4.69 9.27
N VAL A 71 -26.35 -5.32 10.42
CA VAL A 71 -27.44 -5.84 11.29
C VAL A 71 -28.13 -4.76 12.09
N TYR A 72 -27.57 -3.55 12.17
CA TYR A 72 -28.12 -2.45 12.95
C TYR A 72 -28.99 -1.54 12.08
N GLN A 73 -30.18 -1.17 12.58
CA GLN A 73 -31.07 -0.25 11.90
C GLN A 73 -30.77 1.23 12.20
N GLN A 74 -30.04 1.50 13.27
CA GLN A 74 -29.67 2.86 13.63
C GLN A 74 -28.55 3.38 12.76
N LYS A 75 -28.62 4.67 12.39
CA LYS A 75 -27.55 5.31 11.64
C LYS A 75 -26.22 5.22 12.39
N SER A 76 -25.22 4.72 11.68
CA SER A 76 -23.88 4.56 12.22
C SER A 76 -22.80 4.74 11.15
N VAL A 77 -21.60 5.12 11.58
CA VAL A 77 -20.40 5.14 10.74
C VAL A 77 -19.34 4.27 11.38
N THR A 78 -18.72 3.40 10.60
CA THR A 78 -17.52 2.69 11.00
C THR A 78 -16.38 3.13 10.11
N ILE A 79 -15.33 3.72 10.71
CA ILE A 79 -14.12 4.14 10.02
C ILE A 79 -13.09 3.03 10.17
N ILE A 80 -12.50 2.60 9.07
CA ILE A 80 -11.45 1.59 9.06
C ILE A 80 -10.17 2.26 8.59
N GLU A 81 -9.20 2.39 9.51
CA GLU A 81 -7.88 2.94 9.21
C GLU A 81 -6.95 1.83 8.72
N ILE A 82 -6.32 2.08 7.57
CA ILE A 82 -5.51 1.13 6.82
C ILE A 82 -4.12 1.72 6.62
N MET A 83 -3.08 0.89 6.72
CA MET A 83 -1.69 1.28 6.48
C MET A 83 -1.49 1.77 5.04
N GLY A 84 -0.52 2.64 4.86
CA GLY A 84 -0.13 3.23 3.57
C GLY A 84 0.13 4.73 3.72
N ARG A 85 1.34 5.11 4.16
CA ARG A 85 1.71 6.50 4.45
C ARG A 85 1.70 7.38 3.20
N HIS A 86 2.21 6.87 2.10
CA HIS A 86 2.43 7.61 0.85
C HIS A 86 1.75 6.97 -0.36
N ALA A 87 1.25 5.75 -0.21
CA ALA A 87 0.60 4.99 -1.26
C ALA A 87 -0.67 4.34 -0.74
N GLY A 88 -1.77 4.53 -1.45
CA GLY A 88 -3.10 4.10 -1.06
C GLY A 88 -3.50 2.71 -1.55
N TRP A 89 -2.56 1.89 -2.03
CA TRP A 89 -2.86 0.57 -2.60
C TRP A 89 -3.63 -0.35 -1.66
N LEU A 90 -3.23 -0.43 -0.38
CA LEU A 90 -3.96 -1.24 0.61
C LEU A 90 -5.35 -0.69 0.89
N THR A 91 -5.46 0.64 1.02
CA THR A 91 -6.75 1.28 1.23
C THR A 91 -7.67 1.09 0.03
N ALA A 92 -7.14 1.20 -1.20
CA ALA A 92 -7.87 0.90 -2.43
C ALA A 92 -8.34 -0.56 -2.48
N ALA A 93 -7.54 -1.52 -1.98
CA ALA A 93 -7.92 -2.93 -1.91
C ALA A 93 -9.17 -3.18 -1.05
N SER A 94 -9.55 -2.24 -0.16
CA SER A 94 -10.81 -2.32 0.59
C SER A 94 -12.05 -2.37 -0.33
N ALA A 95 -11.96 -1.81 -1.55
CA ALA A 95 -13.03 -1.90 -2.55
C ALA A 95 -13.36 -3.35 -2.94
N LEU A 96 -12.41 -4.27 -2.81
CA LEU A 96 -12.62 -5.70 -3.09
C LEU A 96 -13.55 -6.38 -2.06
N ALA A 97 -13.88 -5.71 -0.96
CA ALA A 97 -14.92 -6.17 -0.02
C ALA A 97 -16.33 -6.13 -0.62
N ARG A 98 -16.55 -5.27 -1.62
CA ARG A 98 -17.83 -5.13 -2.33
C ARG A 98 -18.10 -6.36 -3.18
N LYS A 99 -19.35 -6.82 -3.20
CA LYS A 99 -19.85 -7.83 -4.14
C LYS A 99 -20.54 -7.19 -5.32
N GLU A 100 -21.26 -6.10 -5.05
CA GLU A 100 -22.05 -5.37 -6.03
C GLU A 100 -21.77 -3.87 -5.96
N ALA A 101 -22.11 -3.17 -7.01
CA ALA A 101 -22.03 -1.72 -7.02
C ALA A 101 -22.96 -1.13 -5.96
N GLY A 102 -22.45 -0.31 -5.08
CA GLY A 102 -23.22 0.28 -3.98
C GLY A 102 -23.10 -0.43 -2.64
N ASP A 103 -22.37 -1.56 -2.56
CA ASP A 103 -22.00 -2.18 -1.30
C ASP A 103 -20.98 -1.36 -0.52
N ASN A 104 -20.95 -1.55 0.81
CA ASN A 104 -19.88 -1.03 1.64
C ASN A 104 -18.52 -1.69 1.33
N PRO A 105 -17.41 -0.96 1.46
CA PRO A 105 -17.27 0.42 1.90
C PRO A 105 -17.75 1.41 0.82
N LEU A 106 -18.59 2.38 1.20
CA LEU A 106 -19.06 3.41 0.27
C LEU A 106 -18.01 4.50 0.04
N LEU A 107 -17.24 4.82 1.05
CA LEU A 107 -16.26 5.91 1.03
C LEU A 107 -14.85 5.35 1.25
N ILE A 108 -13.93 5.72 0.36
CA ILE A 108 -12.52 5.31 0.42
C ILE A 108 -11.67 6.54 0.17
N TYR A 109 -10.79 6.89 1.11
CA TYR A 109 -9.92 8.06 1.03
C TYR A 109 -8.45 7.63 1.02
N LEU A 110 -7.75 8.05 -0.02
CA LEU A 110 -6.37 7.68 -0.34
C LEU A 110 -5.41 8.84 -0.05
N PRO A 111 -4.14 8.58 0.26
CA PRO A 111 -3.16 9.63 0.56
C PRO A 111 -2.75 10.44 -0.67
N GLU A 112 -3.06 9.96 -1.87
CA GLU A 112 -2.75 10.62 -3.14
C GLU A 112 -3.65 11.83 -3.44
N ALA A 113 -4.82 11.90 -2.79
CA ALA A 113 -5.76 13.01 -2.96
C ALA A 113 -5.85 13.83 -1.66
N PRO A 114 -5.91 15.18 -1.74
CA PRO A 114 -6.16 16.00 -0.58
C PRO A 114 -7.50 15.64 0.08
N PHE A 115 -7.50 15.53 1.41
CA PHE A 115 -8.69 15.25 2.19
C PHE A 115 -9.30 16.54 2.73
N GLU A 116 -10.57 16.78 2.40
CA GLU A 116 -11.32 17.95 2.86
C GLU A 116 -12.48 17.55 3.75
N LEU A 117 -12.56 18.13 4.95
CA LEU A 117 -13.67 17.87 5.88
C LEU A 117 -15.03 18.31 5.34
N ALA A 118 -15.09 19.38 4.54
CA ALA A 118 -16.34 19.83 3.91
C ALA A 118 -16.86 18.80 2.90
N GLN A 119 -15.99 18.33 2.00
CA GLN A 119 -16.31 17.28 1.03
C GLN A 119 -16.70 15.98 1.74
N PHE A 120 -15.95 15.59 2.76
CA PHE A 120 -16.24 14.41 3.57
C PHE A 120 -17.64 14.45 4.21
N ASN A 121 -18.07 15.62 4.70
CA ASN A 121 -19.44 15.79 5.23
C ASN A 121 -20.50 15.55 4.15
N ASP A 122 -20.29 16.09 2.96
CA ASP A 122 -21.26 15.95 1.88
C ASP A 122 -21.28 14.50 1.36
N ASP A 123 -20.14 13.84 1.30
CA ASP A 123 -20.05 12.42 0.94
C ASP A 123 -20.78 11.55 1.97
N LEU A 124 -20.61 11.82 3.28
CA LEU A 124 -21.36 11.11 4.32
C LEU A 124 -22.86 11.32 4.23
N LYS A 125 -23.33 12.54 3.96
CA LYS A 125 -24.76 12.80 3.76
C LYS A 125 -25.31 11.97 2.61
N LYS A 126 -24.64 11.98 1.46
CA LYS A 126 -25.00 11.16 0.29
C LYS A 126 -24.97 9.66 0.57
N ALA A 127 -23.98 9.21 1.36
CA ALA A 127 -23.89 7.81 1.76
C ALA A 127 -25.07 7.40 2.67
N PHE A 128 -25.51 8.27 3.58
CA PHE A 128 -26.68 8.05 4.43
C PHE A 128 -28.03 8.03 3.66
N GLU A 129 -28.07 8.52 2.44
CA GLU A 129 -29.23 8.36 1.56
C GLU A 129 -29.36 6.91 1.03
N LYS A 130 -28.21 6.19 0.94
CA LYS A 130 -28.14 4.82 0.42
C LYS A 130 -28.25 3.76 1.50
N THR A 131 -27.69 4.01 2.68
CA THR A 131 -27.67 3.04 3.78
C THR A 131 -27.68 3.73 5.14
N ALA A 132 -28.21 3.05 6.16
CA ALA A 132 -28.10 3.50 7.55
C ALA A 132 -26.68 3.30 8.13
N ASN A 133 -25.93 2.34 7.61
CA ASN A 133 -24.61 1.96 8.15
C ASN A 133 -23.53 2.19 7.10
N VAL A 134 -22.77 3.27 7.27
CA VAL A 134 -21.71 3.68 6.33
C VAL A 134 -20.37 3.16 6.80
N ILE A 135 -19.66 2.44 5.93
CA ILE A 135 -18.26 2.08 6.15
C ILE A 135 -17.39 3.05 5.36
N VAL A 136 -16.42 3.63 6.05
CA VAL A 136 -15.42 4.55 5.52
C VAL A 136 -14.06 3.91 5.67
N CYS A 137 -13.34 3.67 4.59
CA CYS A 137 -11.96 3.24 4.61
C CYS A 137 -11.04 4.44 4.40
N VAL A 138 -10.06 4.62 5.27
CA VAL A 138 -9.10 5.73 5.17
C VAL A 138 -7.68 5.20 5.26
N SER A 139 -6.79 5.76 4.45
CA SER A 139 -5.35 5.55 4.66
C SER A 139 -4.87 6.34 5.88
N GLU A 140 -3.96 5.77 6.65
CA GLU A 140 -3.26 6.49 7.73
C GLU A 140 -2.56 7.77 7.24
N GLY A 141 -2.23 7.80 5.94
CA GLY A 141 -1.48 8.87 5.28
C GLY A 141 -2.31 9.96 4.64
N ILE A 142 -3.64 10.03 4.86
CA ILE A 142 -4.47 11.11 4.31
C ILE A 142 -4.02 12.48 4.81
N ARG A 143 -4.04 13.48 3.90
CA ARG A 143 -3.54 14.84 4.15
C ARG A 143 -4.54 15.88 3.70
N ASP A 144 -4.48 17.04 4.33
CA ASP A 144 -5.18 18.23 3.84
C ASP A 144 -4.49 18.85 2.61
N HIS A 145 -5.08 19.89 2.07
CA HIS A 145 -4.49 20.67 0.96
C HIS A 145 -3.14 21.31 1.28
N GLY A 146 -2.87 21.56 2.55
CA GLY A 146 -1.57 22.09 3.03
C GLY A 146 -0.51 21.00 3.16
N GLY A 147 -0.83 19.73 2.89
CA GLY A 147 0.06 18.59 3.02
C GLY A 147 0.25 18.10 4.46
N ARG A 148 -0.52 18.63 5.43
CA ARG A 148 -0.49 18.19 6.81
C ARG A 148 -1.31 16.91 6.97
N PHE A 149 -0.75 15.90 7.64
CA PHE A 149 -1.48 14.67 7.91
C PHE A 149 -2.68 14.91 8.85
N ILE A 150 -3.79 14.26 8.57
CA ILE A 150 -4.99 14.37 9.40
C ILE A 150 -4.73 13.87 10.83
N CYS A 151 -3.89 12.84 11.01
CA CYS A 151 -3.49 12.36 12.33
C CYS A 151 -2.74 13.41 13.17
N GLU A 152 -2.14 14.43 12.57
CA GLU A 152 -1.46 15.52 13.28
C GLU A 152 -2.42 16.60 13.83
N TYR A 153 -3.70 16.48 13.57
CA TYR A 153 -4.72 17.37 14.17
C TYR A 153 -4.95 17.04 15.65
N SER A 154 -4.51 15.86 16.11
CA SER A 154 -4.38 15.59 17.54
C SER A 154 -3.01 16.11 18.06
N THR A 155 -2.98 16.52 19.32
CA THR A 155 -1.78 17.11 19.98
C THR A 155 -0.71 16.08 20.35
N GLU A 156 -0.87 14.80 20.02
CA GLU A 156 -0.04 13.67 20.51
C GLU A 156 0.81 12.97 19.42
N ALA A 157 1.21 13.68 18.36
CA ALA A 157 2.03 13.09 17.31
C ALA A 157 3.41 12.64 17.85
N GLN A 158 3.66 11.33 17.85
CA GLN A 158 4.96 10.73 18.22
C GLN A 158 5.83 10.55 16.99
N VAL A 159 7.15 10.62 17.17
CA VAL A 159 8.16 10.40 16.11
C VAL A 159 8.88 9.09 16.40
N ASP A 160 9.10 8.26 15.36
CA ASP A 160 9.85 7.01 15.48
C ASP A 160 11.37 7.24 15.59
N THR A 161 12.15 6.17 15.80
CA THR A 161 13.60 6.23 15.95
C THR A 161 14.35 6.68 14.69
N PHE A 162 13.68 6.72 13.54
CA PHE A 162 14.24 7.18 12.26
C PHE A 162 13.85 8.62 11.92
N GLY A 163 13.11 9.29 12.81
CA GLY A 163 12.65 10.67 12.61
C GLY A 163 11.35 10.79 11.81
N HIS A 164 10.67 9.68 11.51
CA HIS A 164 9.37 9.70 10.85
C HIS A 164 8.26 9.88 11.89
N LYS A 165 7.27 10.70 11.55
CA LYS A 165 6.07 10.82 12.38
C LYS A 165 5.32 9.49 12.39
N MET A 166 4.98 9.00 13.57
CA MET A 166 4.12 7.83 13.70
C MET A 166 2.71 8.24 13.27
N LEU A 167 2.30 7.74 12.12
CA LEU A 167 0.98 8.01 11.56
C LEU A 167 0.03 6.92 12.06
N ALA A 168 -0.76 7.24 13.06
CA ALA A 168 -1.86 6.42 13.53
C ALA A 168 -2.89 7.32 14.19
N GLY A 169 -4.15 6.91 14.14
CA GLY A 169 -5.23 7.63 14.81
C GLY A 169 -5.96 8.66 13.97
N CYS A 170 -5.76 8.72 12.64
CA CYS A 170 -6.62 9.54 11.78
C CYS A 170 -8.08 9.10 11.88
N GLY A 171 -8.32 7.79 11.98
CA GLY A 171 -9.65 7.22 12.22
C GLY A 171 -10.27 7.73 13.51
N LYS A 172 -9.49 7.87 14.58
CA LYS A 172 -9.99 8.41 15.85
C LYS A 172 -10.34 9.90 15.78
N ILE A 173 -9.58 10.68 15.05
CA ILE A 173 -9.88 12.08 14.80
C ILE A 173 -11.20 12.22 14.04
N LEU A 174 -11.36 11.47 12.96
CA LEU A 174 -12.58 11.46 12.17
C LEU A 174 -13.77 10.93 12.97
N GLU A 175 -13.58 9.91 13.82
CA GLU A 175 -14.62 9.42 14.75
C GLU A 175 -15.16 10.54 15.63
N ASN A 176 -14.28 11.30 16.29
CA ASN A 176 -14.66 12.41 17.15
C ASN A 176 -15.35 13.52 16.35
N TYR A 177 -14.81 13.82 15.16
CA TYR A 177 -15.39 14.81 14.26
C TYR A 177 -16.83 14.44 13.86
N ILE A 178 -17.05 13.21 13.35
CA ILE A 178 -18.38 12.76 12.91
C ILE A 178 -19.37 12.72 14.07
N ARG A 179 -18.93 12.24 15.25
CA ARG A 179 -19.77 12.21 16.46
C ARG A 179 -20.30 13.59 16.79
N ASN A 180 -19.46 14.61 16.74
CA ASN A 180 -19.84 15.99 17.05
C ASN A 180 -20.72 16.62 15.96
N GLN A 181 -20.49 16.31 14.68
CA GLN A 181 -21.20 16.94 13.57
C GLN A 181 -22.55 16.28 13.26
N PHE A 182 -22.65 14.97 13.38
CA PHE A 182 -23.83 14.19 12.92
C PHE A 182 -24.64 13.61 14.09
N GLY A 183 -24.08 13.54 15.30
CA GLY A 183 -24.78 12.95 16.45
C GLY A 183 -25.12 11.46 16.29
N VAL A 184 -24.46 10.75 15.35
CA VAL A 184 -24.68 9.33 15.09
C VAL A 184 -23.69 8.45 15.86
N LYS A 185 -24.00 7.16 15.96
CA LYS A 185 -23.04 6.20 16.52
C LYS A 185 -21.84 6.06 15.56
N VAL A 186 -20.64 6.28 16.10
CA VAL A 186 -19.40 6.16 15.33
C VAL A 186 -18.42 5.27 16.08
N ARG A 187 -17.66 4.48 15.34
CA ARG A 187 -16.50 3.75 15.84
C ARG A 187 -15.38 3.81 14.80
N SER A 188 -14.14 3.81 15.28
CA SER A 188 -12.95 3.63 14.44
C SER A 188 -12.30 2.28 14.76
N VAL A 189 -11.78 1.64 13.73
CA VAL A 189 -11.05 0.39 13.78
C VAL A 189 -9.73 0.61 13.04
N GLU A 190 -8.62 0.48 13.74
CA GLU A 190 -7.30 0.46 13.14
C GLU A 190 -6.95 -0.99 12.84
N LEU A 191 -6.69 -1.33 11.56
CA LEU A 191 -6.26 -2.68 11.21
C LEU A 191 -4.83 -2.96 11.70
N ASN A 192 -4.05 -1.93 11.88
CA ASN A 192 -2.74 -1.91 12.51
C ASN A 192 -1.82 -3.06 12.03
N VAL A 193 -0.97 -3.61 12.92
CA VAL A 193 0.04 -4.62 12.60
C VAL A 193 -0.51 -5.90 11.97
N ASN A 194 -1.77 -6.24 12.22
CA ASN A 194 -2.38 -7.45 11.67
C ASN A 194 -2.36 -7.50 10.14
N GLN A 195 -2.41 -6.35 9.47
CA GLN A 195 -2.34 -6.26 8.01
C GLN A 195 -1.09 -6.89 7.42
N ARG A 196 0.03 -6.84 8.13
CA ARG A 196 1.33 -7.30 7.64
C ARG A 196 1.79 -8.64 8.23
N CYS A 197 1.00 -9.26 9.12
CA CYS A 197 1.41 -10.47 9.81
C CYS A 197 0.33 -11.58 9.83
N SER A 198 -0.85 -11.36 9.22
CA SER A 198 -1.92 -12.36 9.22
C SER A 198 -1.55 -13.59 8.38
N GLY A 199 -1.34 -14.73 9.04
CA GLY A 199 -1.13 -16.01 8.38
C GLY A 199 -2.42 -16.63 7.81
N LEU A 200 -3.60 -16.16 8.25
CA LEU A 200 -4.89 -16.72 7.81
C LEU A 200 -5.26 -16.33 6.38
N THR A 201 -4.79 -15.18 5.94
CA THR A 201 -5.10 -14.61 4.62
C THR A 201 -3.92 -14.62 3.66
N VAL A 202 -2.83 -15.29 4.01
CA VAL A 202 -1.64 -15.36 3.18
C VAL A 202 -1.96 -15.92 1.80
N SER A 203 -1.41 -15.30 0.75
CA SER A 203 -1.54 -15.73 -0.63
C SER A 203 -0.40 -16.70 -0.98
N ALA A 204 -0.73 -17.83 -1.58
CA ALA A 204 0.29 -18.77 -2.08
C ALA A 204 1.16 -18.13 -3.18
N THR A 205 0.57 -17.31 -4.05
CA THR A 205 1.30 -16.55 -5.06
C THR A 205 2.32 -15.63 -4.42
N ASP A 206 1.90 -14.85 -3.42
CA ASP A 206 2.77 -13.91 -2.70
C ASP A 206 3.94 -14.62 -2.00
N LEU A 207 3.70 -15.79 -1.39
CA LEU A 207 4.75 -16.61 -0.80
C LEU A 207 5.75 -17.13 -1.84
N ASN A 208 5.24 -17.65 -2.96
CA ASN A 208 6.09 -18.17 -4.03
C ASN A 208 6.95 -17.05 -4.64
N GLU A 209 6.37 -15.88 -4.87
CA GLU A 209 7.07 -14.71 -5.38
C GLU A 209 8.12 -14.20 -4.41
N ALA A 210 7.85 -14.20 -3.10
CA ALA A 210 8.84 -13.85 -2.08
C ALA A 210 10.04 -14.81 -2.10
N GLU A 211 9.80 -16.14 -2.24
CA GLU A 211 10.86 -17.13 -2.40
C GLU A 211 11.65 -16.89 -3.69
N MET A 212 10.95 -16.65 -4.81
CA MET A 212 11.58 -16.37 -6.11
C MET A 212 12.46 -15.12 -6.04
N ALA A 213 11.98 -14.02 -5.43
CA ALA A 213 12.78 -12.81 -5.25
C ALA A 213 14.11 -13.10 -4.54
N GLY A 214 14.07 -13.92 -3.49
CA GLY A 214 15.28 -14.33 -2.77
C GLY A 214 16.23 -15.14 -3.66
N ARG A 215 15.72 -16.14 -4.39
CA ARG A 215 16.52 -16.97 -5.29
C ARG A 215 17.16 -16.16 -6.41
N PHE A 216 16.39 -15.28 -7.06
CA PHE A 216 16.90 -14.39 -8.12
C PHE A 216 17.92 -13.40 -7.59
N GLY A 217 17.72 -12.85 -6.39
CA GLY A 217 18.69 -11.96 -5.76
C GLY A 217 20.05 -12.63 -5.57
N VAL A 218 20.08 -13.89 -5.11
CA VAL A 218 21.30 -14.67 -4.98
C VAL A 218 21.94 -14.92 -6.34
N GLN A 219 21.16 -15.34 -7.34
CA GLN A 219 21.68 -15.60 -8.69
C GLN A 219 22.27 -14.32 -9.30
N ALA A 220 21.58 -13.18 -9.20
CA ALA A 220 22.10 -11.90 -9.68
C ALA A 220 23.47 -11.56 -9.06
N ALA A 221 23.63 -11.79 -7.75
CA ALA A 221 24.90 -11.57 -7.10
C ALA A 221 26.00 -12.51 -7.62
N LEU A 222 25.69 -13.78 -7.89
CA LEU A 222 26.64 -14.75 -8.47
C LEU A 222 27.02 -14.35 -9.90
N ASP A 223 26.09 -13.83 -10.68
CA ASP A 223 26.30 -13.36 -12.07
C ASP A 223 27.07 -12.04 -12.14
N GLY A 224 27.41 -11.45 -11.02
CA GLY A 224 28.28 -10.27 -10.97
C GLY A 224 27.54 -8.94 -10.74
N HIS A 225 26.23 -8.95 -10.60
CA HIS A 225 25.44 -7.74 -10.33
C HIS A 225 25.69 -7.18 -8.93
N THR A 226 25.63 -5.86 -8.81
CA THR A 226 25.72 -5.14 -7.53
C THR A 226 25.02 -3.80 -7.63
N GLY A 227 24.47 -3.28 -6.52
CA GLY A 227 23.76 -2.01 -6.47
C GLY A 227 22.40 -2.08 -7.18
N GLN A 228 21.82 -3.25 -7.25
CA GLN A 228 20.57 -3.53 -7.98
C GLN A 228 19.54 -4.17 -7.06
N MET A 229 18.27 -4.08 -7.46
CA MET A 229 17.13 -4.68 -6.78
C MET A 229 16.44 -5.70 -7.72
N VAL A 230 15.97 -6.78 -7.16
CA VAL A 230 15.04 -7.69 -7.84
C VAL A 230 13.71 -6.94 -8.04
N ALA A 231 13.13 -7.04 -9.23
CA ALA A 231 11.83 -6.46 -9.54
C ALA A 231 10.93 -7.49 -10.22
N PHE A 232 9.62 -7.33 -10.06
CA PHE A 232 8.62 -8.15 -10.72
C PHE A 232 8.04 -7.39 -11.89
N GLU A 233 7.94 -8.06 -13.01
CA GLU A 233 7.39 -7.54 -14.26
C GLU A 233 6.26 -8.47 -14.72
N ARG A 234 5.06 -7.92 -14.92
CA ARG A 234 3.90 -8.67 -15.37
C ARG A 234 3.99 -8.90 -16.88
N GLU A 235 3.87 -10.15 -17.32
CA GLU A 235 3.98 -10.51 -18.74
C GLU A 235 2.73 -10.19 -19.55
N THR A 236 1.54 -10.18 -18.93
CA THR A 236 0.26 -9.94 -19.63
C THR A 236 -0.73 -9.16 -18.75
N ASP A 237 -1.55 -8.32 -19.38
CA ASP A 237 -2.67 -7.60 -18.74
C ASP A 237 -3.96 -8.44 -18.66
N THR A 238 -3.93 -9.70 -19.04
CA THR A 238 -5.12 -10.57 -18.95
C THR A 238 -5.41 -10.93 -17.51
N ALA A 239 -6.65 -10.68 -17.09
CA ALA A 239 -7.16 -11.03 -15.78
C ALA A 239 -6.83 -12.48 -15.45
N ALA A 240 -6.12 -12.68 -14.36
CA ALA A 240 -5.43 -13.89 -13.99
C ALA A 240 -6.35 -15.12 -13.90
N SER A 241 -6.28 -15.97 -14.90
CA SER A 241 -6.56 -17.40 -14.76
C SER A 241 -5.29 -18.26 -14.84
N GLU A 242 -4.12 -17.65 -15.06
CA GLU A 242 -2.85 -18.37 -15.14
C GLU A 242 -1.82 -17.80 -14.16
N PRO A 243 -0.93 -18.65 -13.61
CA PRO A 243 0.11 -18.21 -12.70
C PRO A 243 1.02 -17.21 -13.42
N VAL A 244 1.23 -16.07 -12.77
CA VAL A 244 2.21 -15.07 -13.22
C VAL A 244 3.58 -15.75 -13.20
N HIS A 245 4.16 -15.94 -14.36
CA HIS A 245 5.57 -16.30 -14.43
C HIS A 245 6.38 -15.03 -14.15
N ALA A 246 6.83 -14.88 -12.90
CA ALA A 246 7.69 -13.77 -12.54
C ALA A 246 9.05 -13.97 -13.21
N THR A 247 9.37 -13.16 -14.20
CA THR A 247 10.73 -12.93 -14.61
C THR A 247 11.30 -11.84 -13.74
N ALA A 248 12.26 -12.17 -12.88
CA ALA A 248 12.91 -11.15 -12.08
C ALA A 248 13.84 -10.31 -12.96
N ALA A 249 13.50 -9.03 -13.13
CA ALA A 249 14.41 -8.05 -13.67
C ALA A 249 15.27 -7.48 -12.53
N VAL A 250 16.54 -7.21 -12.81
CA VAL A 250 17.42 -6.55 -11.85
C VAL A 250 17.55 -5.09 -12.25
N SER A 251 16.96 -4.17 -11.48
CA SER A 251 17.02 -2.74 -11.73
C SER A 251 18.09 -2.05 -10.88
N ASN A 252 18.66 -0.96 -11.38
CA ASN A 252 19.66 -0.20 -10.62
C ASN A 252 19.03 0.52 -9.42
N ALA A 253 19.48 0.22 -8.22
CA ALA A 253 19.03 0.88 -7.00
C ALA A 253 19.33 2.41 -6.99
N ALA A 254 20.21 2.90 -7.88
CA ALA A 254 20.51 4.32 -8.06
C ALA A 254 19.43 5.10 -8.81
N ASP A 255 18.56 4.42 -9.57
CA ASP A 255 17.53 5.04 -10.41
C ASP A 255 16.23 5.32 -9.64
N LEU A 256 16.18 4.97 -8.35
CA LEU A 256 15.05 5.25 -7.46
C LEU A 256 14.81 6.75 -7.22
N GLY A 257 15.68 7.63 -7.68
CA GLY A 257 15.55 9.09 -7.60
C GLY A 257 15.50 9.84 -8.92
N ALA A 258 15.64 9.16 -10.07
CA ALA A 258 15.59 9.78 -11.39
C ALA A 258 14.89 8.82 -12.37
N ALA A 259 13.74 9.24 -12.86
CA ALA A 259 12.96 8.49 -13.82
C ALA A 259 13.66 8.44 -15.20
N SER A 260 14.66 7.59 -15.35
CA SER A 260 15.13 7.14 -16.65
C SER A 260 15.68 5.73 -16.55
N ALA A 261 14.87 4.78 -16.99
CA ALA A 261 15.13 3.36 -16.91
C ALA A 261 16.01 2.89 -18.06
N SER A 262 17.06 2.14 -17.75
CA SER A 262 17.54 1.07 -18.62
C SER A 262 17.29 -0.27 -17.92
N CYS A 263 16.14 -0.86 -18.19
CA CYS A 263 15.88 -2.26 -17.85
C CYS A 263 16.79 -3.15 -18.68
N VAL A 264 17.53 -4.03 -18.04
CA VAL A 264 18.17 -5.16 -18.73
C VAL A 264 17.06 -6.18 -19.02
N LYS A 265 16.60 -6.21 -20.28
CA LYS A 265 15.61 -7.16 -20.77
C LYS A 265 16.17 -8.57 -20.81
N HIS A 266 15.56 -9.50 -20.10
CA HIS A 266 15.47 -10.87 -20.52
C HIS A 266 14.02 -11.19 -20.92
N ARG A 267 13.81 -11.15 -22.27
CA ARG A 267 12.64 -11.54 -23.05
C ARG A 267 11.32 -10.82 -22.78
N ASN A 268 11.01 -9.96 -23.77
CA ASN A 268 9.69 -9.54 -24.23
C ASN A 268 8.64 -9.18 -23.20
N THR A 269 8.70 -7.97 -22.64
CA THR A 269 7.51 -7.11 -22.57
C THR A 269 7.89 -5.71 -22.05
N VAL A 270 7.36 -4.69 -22.69
CA VAL A 270 7.49 -3.28 -22.30
C VAL A 270 6.29 -2.96 -21.43
N TYR A 271 6.49 -2.56 -20.19
CA TYR A 271 5.40 -2.07 -19.35
C TYR A 271 5.28 -0.56 -19.42
N LYS A 272 4.06 -0.13 -19.68
CA LYS A 272 3.59 1.23 -19.41
C LYS A 272 3.04 1.22 -17.99
N ILE A 273 3.35 2.25 -17.21
CA ILE A 273 2.66 2.55 -15.95
C ILE A 273 1.17 2.57 -16.27
N HIS A 274 0.43 1.57 -15.76
CA HIS A 274 -0.99 1.46 -16.04
C HIS A 274 -1.73 2.58 -15.31
N PRO A 275 -2.70 3.26 -15.94
CA PRO A 275 -3.46 4.36 -15.36
C PRO A 275 -4.47 3.92 -14.28
N VAL A 276 -4.26 2.81 -13.59
CA VAL A 276 -5.13 2.31 -12.50
C VAL A 276 -5.31 3.36 -11.40
N LEU A 277 -4.34 4.24 -11.18
CA LEU A 277 -4.49 5.37 -10.25
C LEU A 277 -5.54 6.41 -10.72
N LYS A 278 -5.75 6.58 -12.04
CA LYS A 278 -6.82 7.45 -12.55
C LYS A 278 -8.19 6.83 -12.36
N ASP A 279 -8.30 5.50 -12.50
CA ASP A 279 -9.56 4.79 -12.35
C ASP A 279 -9.94 4.62 -10.87
N VAL A 280 -8.98 4.50 -9.96
CA VAL A 280 -9.22 4.48 -8.50
C VAL A 280 -9.75 5.83 -8.01
N ASN A 281 -9.24 6.95 -8.52
CA ASN A 281 -9.82 8.27 -8.24
C ASN A 281 -11.23 8.45 -8.81
N LEU A 282 -11.58 7.77 -9.91
CA LEU A 282 -12.94 7.73 -10.46
C LEU A 282 -13.89 6.89 -9.59
N ILE A 283 -13.40 5.84 -8.95
CA ILE A 283 -14.20 5.00 -8.02
C ILE A 283 -14.48 5.77 -6.71
N CYS A 284 -13.58 6.65 -6.29
CA CYS A 284 -13.79 7.49 -5.09
C CYS A 284 -14.69 8.71 -5.35
N ASN A 285 -14.90 9.11 -6.62
CA ASN A 285 -15.67 10.29 -7.00
C ASN A 285 -16.99 9.96 -7.74
N GLN A 286 -17.38 8.70 -7.86
CA GLN A 286 -18.70 8.24 -8.31
C GLN A 286 -19.44 7.51 -7.19
#